data_0ea7595cc5f57b0f6117c914fa5b2bf7
#
_entry.id   0ea7595cc5f57b0f6117c914fa5b2bf7
#
_cell.length_a   1.000
_cell.length_b   1.000
_cell.length_c   1.000
_cell.angle_alpha   90.00
_cell.angle_beta   90.00
_cell.angle_gamma   90.00
#
_symmetry.space_group_name_H-M   'P 1'
#
loop_
_entity.id
_entity.type
_entity.pdbx_description
1 polymer ?
#
loop_
_entity_poly.entity_id
_entity_poly.type
_entity_poly.pdbx_seq_one_letter_code
_entity_poly.pdbx_strand_id
1 'polypeptide(L)'
;MMRTLLGLCLALAVVAVPAPAQAQAQPRAVSGTWRVDFVTPLGQNWIIMTINQSGTRLSGHATDEFGEYEINGRVVDDQVTVIWSVAEDGKMLEITMKGKLETATVINGTAKLGDVGEGPLTARRTGDAGDVR
;
A
#
# COMPACT_ATOMS: atom_id res chain seq x y z
N MET A 1 24.17 23.01 -72.85
CA MET A 1 24.51 23.40 -71.48
C MET A 1 23.65 22.57 -70.55
N MET A 2 24.24 21.59 -69.96
CA MET A 2 23.55 20.77 -69.01
C MET A 2 23.68 21.37 -67.61
N ARG A 3 22.59 21.83 -67.07
CA ARG A 3 22.54 22.21 -65.64
C ARG A 3 22.18 21.01 -64.88
N THR A 4 23.10 20.43 -64.14
CA THR A 4 22.85 19.41 -63.17
C THR A 4 22.30 20.11 -61.95
N LEU A 5 21.01 20.01 -61.75
CA LEU A 5 20.38 20.33 -60.49
C LEU A 5 20.74 19.21 -59.52
N LEU A 6 21.73 19.49 -58.68
CA LEU A 6 21.98 18.66 -57.52
C LEU A 6 20.85 18.90 -56.54
N GLY A 7 19.85 18.05 -56.57
CA GLY A 7 18.85 18.01 -55.52
C GLY A 7 19.50 17.57 -54.22
N LEU A 8 19.76 18.51 -53.35
CA LEU A 8 20.18 18.20 -52.00
C LEU A 8 18.94 17.67 -51.25
N CYS A 9 18.79 16.36 -51.27
CA CYS A 9 17.85 15.71 -50.36
C CYS A 9 18.39 15.85 -48.95
N LEU A 10 17.95 16.87 -48.27
CA LEU A 10 18.17 16.98 -46.84
C LEU A 10 17.29 15.90 -46.20
N ALA A 11 17.84 14.73 -45.99
CA ALA A 11 17.20 13.72 -45.17
C ALA A 11 17.19 14.26 -43.74
N LEU A 12 16.06 14.82 -43.33
CA LEU A 12 15.81 15.08 -41.91
C LEU A 12 15.75 13.72 -41.23
N ALA A 13 16.86 13.30 -40.67
CA ALA A 13 16.86 12.20 -39.73
C ALA A 13 16.12 12.68 -38.48
N VAL A 14 14.84 12.37 -38.40
CA VAL A 14 14.10 12.54 -37.17
C VAL A 14 14.66 11.51 -36.19
N VAL A 15 15.61 11.95 -35.38
CA VAL A 15 16.04 11.15 -34.24
C VAL A 15 14.87 11.16 -33.27
N ALA A 16 14.07 10.11 -33.33
CA ALA A 16 13.08 9.87 -32.29
C ALA A 16 13.86 9.61 -31.01
N VAL A 17 14.01 10.63 -30.16
CA VAL A 17 14.48 10.46 -28.80
C VAL A 17 13.39 9.68 -28.10
N PRO A 18 13.64 8.44 -27.65
CA PRO A 18 12.65 7.76 -26.83
C PRO A 18 12.38 8.67 -25.64
N ALA A 19 11.12 9.08 -25.47
CA ALA A 19 10.71 9.77 -24.26
C ALA A 19 11.21 8.91 -23.10
N PRO A 20 11.92 9.49 -22.10
CA PRO A 20 12.30 8.70 -20.93
C PRO A 20 11.02 8.07 -20.44
N ALA A 21 10.99 6.74 -20.41
CA ALA A 21 9.89 6.03 -19.78
C ALA A 21 9.77 6.66 -18.40
N GLN A 22 8.73 7.45 -18.19
CA GLN A 22 8.42 7.92 -16.85
C GLN A 22 8.34 6.66 -16.03
N ALA A 23 9.38 6.42 -15.24
CA ALA A 23 9.32 5.40 -14.23
C ALA A 23 8.10 5.77 -13.41
N GLN A 24 6.98 5.09 -13.69
CA GLN A 24 5.83 5.17 -12.81
C GLN A 24 6.38 4.83 -11.45
N ALA A 25 6.33 5.81 -10.54
CA ALA A 25 6.74 5.58 -9.17
C ALA A 25 6.01 4.31 -8.72
N GLN A 26 6.76 3.23 -8.57
CA GLN A 26 6.17 1.98 -8.10
C GLN A 26 5.64 2.21 -6.70
N PRO A 27 4.43 1.72 -6.41
CA PRO A 27 3.91 1.83 -5.05
C PRO A 27 4.91 1.22 -4.08
N ARG A 28 5.05 1.83 -2.91
CA ARG A 28 5.94 1.33 -1.87
C ARG A 28 5.55 -0.08 -1.50
N ALA A 29 6.53 -0.92 -1.22
CA ALA A 29 6.29 -2.31 -0.87
C ALA A 29 5.80 -2.42 0.57
N VAL A 30 4.58 -2.91 0.73
CA VAL A 30 3.95 -3.18 2.04
C VAL A 30 3.59 -4.65 2.22
N SER A 31 3.84 -5.51 1.22
CA SER A 31 3.60 -6.93 1.37
C SER A 31 4.48 -7.53 2.47
N GLY A 32 3.93 -8.48 3.20
CA GLY A 32 4.63 -9.15 4.29
C GLY A 32 3.77 -9.27 5.54
N THR A 33 4.40 -9.63 6.64
CA THR A 33 3.75 -9.78 7.94
C THR A 33 4.06 -8.58 8.82
N TRP A 34 3.01 -8.02 9.41
CA TRP A 34 3.08 -6.83 10.24
C TRP A 34 2.42 -7.07 11.58
N ARG A 35 3.07 -6.62 12.63
CA ARG A 35 2.40 -6.48 13.93
C ARG A 35 1.84 -5.06 14.03
N VAL A 36 0.55 -4.96 14.26
CA VAL A 36 -0.16 -3.69 14.36
C VAL A 36 -0.63 -3.52 15.80
N ASP A 37 -0.14 -2.49 16.46
CA ASP A 37 -0.55 -2.10 17.81
C ASP A 37 -1.36 -0.81 17.71
N PHE A 38 -2.53 -0.78 18.31
CA PHE A 38 -3.39 0.40 18.29
C PHE A 38 -4.15 0.59 19.60
N VAL A 39 -4.39 1.84 19.90
CA VAL A 39 -5.13 2.25 21.10
C VAL A 39 -6.43 2.92 20.66
N THR A 40 -7.53 2.49 21.25
CA THR A 40 -8.86 3.03 20.94
C THR A 40 -9.57 3.35 22.24
N PRO A 41 -10.75 4.01 22.18
CA PRO A 41 -11.58 4.17 23.38
C PRO A 41 -11.94 2.85 24.06
N LEU A 42 -11.88 1.73 23.36
CA LEU A 42 -12.13 0.39 23.89
C LEU A 42 -10.89 -0.25 24.53
N GLY A 43 -9.74 0.41 24.48
CA GLY A 43 -8.51 -0.04 25.08
C GLY A 43 -7.39 -0.29 24.08
N GLN A 44 -6.35 -0.94 24.55
CA GLN A 44 -5.17 -1.28 23.78
C GLN A 44 -5.36 -2.64 23.10
N ASN A 45 -5.06 -2.69 21.80
CA ASN A 45 -5.25 -3.88 20.99
C ASN A 45 -4.03 -4.11 20.10
N TRP A 46 -3.90 -5.35 19.65
CA TRP A 46 -2.90 -5.73 18.65
C TRP A 46 -3.49 -6.73 17.66
N ILE A 47 -2.94 -6.76 16.49
CA ILE A 47 -3.31 -7.71 15.44
C ILE A 47 -2.07 -8.03 14.60
N ILE A 48 -1.98 -9.26 14.15
CA ILE A 48 -0.95 -9.68 13.18
C ILE A 48 -1.60 -9.69 11.80
N MET A 49 -1.00 -8.98 10.88
CA MET A 49 -1.55 -8.75 9.57
C MET A 49 -0.59 -9.29 8.52
N THR A 50 -1.09 -10.16 7.65
CA THR A 50 -0.34 -10.64 6.49
C THR A 50 -0.91 -9.95 5.26
N ILE A 51 -0.09 -9.12 4.63
CA ILE A 51 -0.48 -8.30 3.49
C ILE A 51 0.11 -8.84 2.21
N ASN A 52 -0.75 -9.05 1.21
CA ASN A 52 -0.37 -9.29 -0.17
C ASN A 52 -0.62 -8.02 -0.97
N GLN A 53 0.29 -7.69 -1.86
CA GLN A 53 0.22 -6.47 -2.66
C GLN A 53 0.21 -6.79 -4.15
N SER A 54 -0.73 -6.18 -4.87
CA SER A 54 -0.79 -6.20 -6.32
C SER A 54 -0.94 -4.75 -6.81
N GLY A 55 0.17 -4.16 -7.24
CA GLY A 55 0.20 -2.74 -7.57
C GLY A 55 -0.11 -1.89 -6.33
N THR A 56 -1.18 -1.09 -6.39
CA THR A 56 -1.65 -0.29 -5.26
C THR A 56 -2.65 -1.01 -4.37
N ARG A 57 -3.11 -2.19 -4.78
CA ARG A 57 -4.14 -2.95 -4.06
C ARG A 57 -3.52 -3.86 -3.01
N LEU A 58 -4.10 -3.85 -1.84
CA LEU A 58 -3.70 -4.70 -0.72
C LEU A 58 -4.82 -5.67 -0.37
N SER A 59 -4.44 -6.89 -0.04
CA SER A 59 -5.35 -7.94 0.42
C SER A 59 -4.62 -8.84 1.41
N GLY A 60 -5.32 -9.71 2.06
CA GLY A 60 -4.73 -10.69 2.97
C GLY A 60 -5.61 -10.96 4.18
N HIS A 61 -4.96 -11.26 5.29
CA HIS A 61 -5.65 -11.61 6.53
C HIS A 61 -5.03 -10.90 7.72
N ALA A 62 -5.84 -10.72 8.75
CA ALA A 62 -5.40 -10.26 10.04
C ALA A 62 -5.86 -11.26 11.10
N THR A 63 -5.02 -11.51 12.09
CA THR A 63 -5.28 -12.48 13.15
C THR A 63 -5.01 -11.86 14.50
N ASP A 64 -5.97 -12.00 15.41
CA ASP A 64 -5.82 -11.64 16.83
C ASP A 64 -6.20 -12.84 17.71
N GLU A 65 -6.31 -12.62 19.00
CA GLU A 65 -6.70 -13.68 19.96
C GLU A 65 -8.15 -14.15 19.80
N PHE A 66 -8.98 -13.41 19.06
CA PHE A 66 -10.41 -13.72 18.89
C PHE A 66 -10.73 -14.37 17.53
N GLY A 67 -9.83 -14.29 16.57
CA GLY A 67 -10.08 -14.91 15.27
C GLY A 67 -9.23 -14.38 14.14
N GLU A 68 -9.68 -14.68 12.94
CA GLU A 68 -9.04 -14.31 11.70
C GLU A 68 -10.02 -13.46 10.87
N TYR A 69 -9.50 -12.43 10.23
CA TYR A 69 -10.27 -11.47 9.46
C TYR A 69 -9.65 -11.27 8.09
N GLU A 70 -10.48 -11.11 7.09
CA GLU A 70 -10.04 -10.73 5.76
C GLU A 70 -9.79 -9.22 5.73
N ILE A 71 -8.67 -8.82 5.12
CA ILE A 71 -8.32 -7.41 4.97
C ILE A 71 -8.31 -7.00 3.51
N ASN A 72 -8.66 -5.75 3.27
CA ASN A 72 -8.55 -5.08 1.97
C ASN A 72 -8.00 -3.68 2.18
N GLY A 73 -7.29 -3.18 1.19
CA GLY A 73 -6.75 -1.84 1.29
C GLY A 73 -6.03 -1.39 0.04
N ARG A 74 -5.31 -0.31 0.20
CA ARG A 74 -4.46 0.22 -0.87
C ARG A 74 -3.30 1.03 -0.30
N VAL A 75 -2.26 1.14 -1.10
CA VAL A 75 -1.12 2.01 -0.85
C VAL A 75 -1.01 3.00 -2.00
N VAL A 76 -0.96 4.28 -1.67
CA VAL A 76 -0.77 5.37 -2.63
C VAL A 76 0.37 6.21 -2.10
N ASP A 77 1.46 6.30 -2.85
CA ASP A 77 2.73 6.87 -2.40
C ASP A 77 3.17 6.18 -1.10
N ASP A 78 3.26 6.89 0.01
CA ASP A 78 3.59 6.34 1.32
C ASP A 78 2.37 6.17 2.24
N GLN A 79 1.16 6.44 1.72
CA GLN A 79 -0.09 6.33 2.47
C GLN A 79 -0.67 4.93 2.34
N VAL A 80 -0.88 4.28 3.47
CA VAL A 80 -1.43 2.93 3.56
C VAL A 80 -2.80 2.99 4.22
N THR A 81 -3.79 2.39 3.57
CA THR A 81 -5.15 2.26 4.11
C THR A 81 -5.51 0.79 4.10
N VAL A 82 -5.94 0.26 5.24
CA VAL A 82 -6.39 -1.13 5.36
C VAL A 82 -7.71 -1.15 6.13
N ILE A 83 -8.64 -1.96 5.65
CA ILE A 83 -9.98 -2.08 6.20
C ILE A 83 -10.27 -3.55 6.51
N TRP A 84 -10.83 -3.80 7.68
CA TRP A 84 -11.38 -5.11 8.04
C TRP A 84 -12.58 -4.92 8.96
N SER A 85 -13.36 -5.98 9.13
CA SER A 85 -14.55 -5.96 9.96
C SER A 85 -14.47 -7.01 11.06
N VAL A 86 -14.86 -6.65 12.24
CA VAL A 86 -14.95 -7.55 13.40
C VAL A 86 -16.37 -7.60 13.92
N ALA A 87 -16.73 -8.71 14.54
CA ALA A 87 -17.99 -8.82 15.25
C ALA A 87 -17.82 -8.33 16.69
N GLU A 88 -18.60 -7.35 17.07
CA GLU A 88 -18.61 -6.79 18.41
C GLU A 88 -20.05 -6.64 18.89
N ASP A 89 -20.40 -7.30 19.99
CA ASP A 89 -21.76 -7.28 20.58
C ASP A 89 -22.87 -7.59 19.56
N GLY A 90 -22.63 -8.56 18.67
CA GLY A 90 -23.60 -8.96 17.64
C GLY A 90 -23.69 -8.02 16.45
N LYS A 91 -22.85 -7.01 16.39
CA LYS A 91 -22.77 -6.05 15.27
C LYS A 91 -21.43 -6.17 14.57
N MET A 92 -21.43 -5.90 13.26
CA MET A 92 -20.20 -5.78 12.50
C MET A 92 -19.63 -4.38 12.68
N LEU A 93 -18.40 -4.32 13.17
CA LEU A 93 -17.66 -3.09 13.35
C LEU A 93 -16.56 -3.02 12.29
N GLU A 94 -16.59 -1.99 11.45
CA GLU A 94 -15.54 -1.75 10.46
C GLU A 94 -14.37 -1.00 11.11
N ILE A 95 -13.18 -1.55 10.94
CA ILE A 95 -11.96 -0.91 11.40
C ILE A 95 -11.19 -0.43 10.18
N THR A 96 -10.82 0.85 10.19
CA THR A 96 -10.02 1.48 9.15
C THR A 96 -8.68 1.91 9.72
N MET A 97 -7.62 1.33 9.21
CA MET A 97 -6.26 1.73 9.49
C MET A 97 -5.79 2.69 8.40
N LYS A 98 -5.35 3.87 8.79
CA LYS A 98 -4.70 4.83 7.88
C LYS A 98 -3.37 5.22 8.46
N GLY A 99 -2.31 5.08 7.68
CA GLY A 99 -0.99 5.40 8.16
C GLY A 99 -0.03 5.78 7.05
N LYS A 100 1.09 6.32 7.49
CA LYS A 100 2.20 6.67 6.63
C LYS A 100 3.32 5.66 6.83
N LEU A 101 3.85 5.14 5.73
CA LEU A 101 5.04 4.30 5.73
C LEU A 101 6.26 5.20 6.00
N GLU A 102 6.67 5.26 7.26
CA GLU A 102 7.79 6.11 7.70
C GLU A 102 9.12 5.53 7.25
N THR A 103 9.26 4.23 7.35
CA THR A 103 10.39 3.45 6.87
C THR A 103 9.88 2.20 6.18
N ALA A 104 10.76 1.39 5.60
CA ALA A 104 10.37 0.12 4.98
C ALA A 104 9.70 -0.86 5.97
N THR A 105 9.85 -0.64 7.27
CA THR A 105 9.39 -1.56 8.33
C THR A 105 8.46 -0.93 9.36
N VAL A 106 8.11 0.35 9.22
CA VAL A 106 7.27 1.06 10.20
C VAL A 106 6.20 1.89 9.51
N ILE A 107 4.97 1.68 9.94
CA ILE A 107 3.81 2.50 9.57
C ILE A 107 3.28 3.15 10.83
N ASN A 108 3.13 4.47 10.81
CA ASN A 108 2.49 5.24 11.88
C ASN A 108 1.21 5.89 11.37
N GLY A 109 0.18 5.83 12.16
CA GLY A 109 -1.10 6.40 11.76
C GLY A 109 -2.18 6.29 12.82
N THR A 110 -3.38 6.05 12.38
CA THR A 110 -4.57 5.95 13.22
C THR A 110 -5.40 4.72 12.86
N ALA A 111 -6.11 4.19 13.86
CA ALA A 111 -7.13 3.19 13.68
C ALA A 111 -8.47 3.80 14.05
N LYS A 112 -9.44 3.71 13.15
CA LYS A 112 -10.79 4.19 13.37
C LYS A 112 -11.73 2.99 13.51
N LEU A 113 -12.44 2.92 14.61
CA LEU A 113 -13.41 1.86 14.90
C LEU A 113 -14.83 2.36 14.60
N GLY A 114 -15.27 2.21 13.35
CA GLY A 114 -16.60 2.66 12.96
C GLY A 114 -16.93 4.06 13.51
N ASP A 115 -18.04 4.17 14.22
CA ASP A 115 -18.46 5.43 14.86
C ASP A 115 -18.03 5.51 16.35
N VAL A 116 -17.31 4.51 16.86
CA VAL A 116 -16.92 4.44 18.28
C VAL A 116 -15.80 5.43 18.59
N GLY A 117 -14.87 5.63 17.68
CA GLY A 117 -13.75 6.53 17.86
C GLY A 117 -12.50 6.07 17.16
N GLU A 118 -11.43 6.82 17.34
CA GLU A 118 -10.13 6.51 16.74
C GLU A 118 -9.00 6.72 17.76
N GLY A 119 -7.86 6.14 17.45
CA GLY A 119 -6.67 6.29 18.26
C GLY A 119 -5.40 6.01 17.48
N PRO A 120 -4.24 6.23 18.10
CA PRO A 120 -2.96 6.03 17.45
C PRO A 120 -2.69 4.57 17.12
N LEU A 121 -1.93 4.37 16.04
CA LEU A 121 -1.56 3.06 15.52
C LEU A 121 -0.10 3.07 15.12
N THR A 122 0.60 1.98 15.43
CA THR A 122 1.93 1.70 14.91
C THR A 122 1.98 0.28 14.39
N ALA A 123 2.38 0.12 13.15
CA ALA A 123 2.60 -1.19 12.55
C ALA A 123 4.10 -1.40 12.30
N ARG A 124 4.59 -2.59 12.65
CA ARG A 124 5.98 -2.99 12.44
C ARG A 124 6.03 -4.25 11.63
N ARG A 125 6.86 -4.24 10.59
CA ARG A 125 7.07 -5.42 9.76
C ARG A 125 7.85 -6.47 10.59
N THR A 126 7.31 -7.68 10.66
CA THR A 126 7.93 -8.80 11.37
C THR A 126 8.42 -9.90 10.43
N GLY A 127 7.96 -9.88 9.17
CA GLY A 127 8.40 -10.81 8.13
C GLY A 127 8.16 -10.26 6.75
N ASP A 128 8.99 -10.68 5.79
CA ASP A 128 8.85 -10.29 4.39
C ASP A 128 7.80 -11.13 3.68
N ALA A 129 7.36 -10.64 2.51
CA ALA A 129 6.47 -11.39 1.63
C ALA A 129 7.11 -12.74 1.26
N GLY A 130 6.38 -13.84 1.47
CA GLY A 130 6.87 -15.19 1.21
C GLY A 130 7.58 -15.86 2.39
N ASP A 131 7.75 -15.17 3.51
CA ASP A 131 8.24 -15.76 4.74
C ASP A 131 7.06 -16.47 5.43
N VAL A 132 6.71 -17.62 4.89
CA VAL A 132 5.63 -18.47 5.42
C VAL A 132 6.22 -19.35 6.50
N ARG A 133 5.96 -19.03 7.72
CA ARG A 133 6.20 -19.91 8.85
C ARG A 133 4.90 -20.44 9.41
#